data_217148de440347f3e8150537caa766dd
#
_entry.id   217148de440347f3e8150537caa766dd
#
_cell.length_a   1.000
_cell.length_b   1.000
_cell.length_c   1.000
_cell.angle_alpha   90.00
_cell.angle_beta   90.00
_cell.angle_gamma   90.00
#
_symmetry.space_group_name_H-M   'P 1'
#
loop_
_entity.id
_entity.type
_entity.pdbx_description
1 polymer ?
#
loop_
_entity_poly.entity_id
_entity_poly.type
_entity_poly.pdbx_seq_one_letter_code
_entity_poly.pdbx_strand_id
1 'polypeptide(L)'
;MKILFAHGLEGSPNGSKPTWMKESLGWEIICPEMSNNGWTITDQTEVIAKAIAENEDVDIIMGSSYGGLAIANASERFAERDLRLVLLAPAFGLAENFRSIAGEEGLIEWKNTGSRQYFHHGLGQEVEFGWNFITSADEMSWPSIHHPTVILH
;
A
#
# COMPACT_ATOMS: atom_id res chain seq x y z
N MET A 1 9.01 -2.37 -20.77
CA MET A 1 8.04 -1.66 -19.91
C MET A 1 8.66 -1.52 -18.53
N LYS A 2 8.61 -0.34 -17.95
CA LYS A 2 9.13 -0.03 -16.62
C LYS A 2 7.95 0.22 -15.67
N ILE A 3 7.87 -0.56 -14.61
CA ILE A 3 6.75 -0.58 -13.67
C ILE A 3 7.23 -0.20 -12.27
N LEU A 4 6.57 0.74 -11.62
CA LEU A 4 6.65 0.93 -10.18
C LEU A 4 5.57 0.06 -9.53
N PHE A 5 5.97 -0.93 -8.73
CA PHE A 5 5.06 -1.87 -8.08
C PHE A 5 5.04 -1.72 -6.56
N ALA A 6 3.86 -1.49 -6.00
CA ALA A 6 3.65 -1.48 -4.55
C ALA A 6 3.02 -2.81 -4.10
N HIS A 7 3.75 -3.58 -3.29
CA HIS A 7 3.24 -4.82 -2.73
C HIS A 7 2.21 -4.58 -1.60
N GLY A 8 1.40 -5.58 -1.30
CA GLY A 8 0.45 -5.53 -0.18
C GLY A 8 1.12 -5.63 1.18
N LEU A 9 0.32 -5.51 2.24
CA LEU A 9 0.79 -5.52 3.63
C LEU A 9 1.66 -6.76 3.93
N GLU A 10 1.23 -7.93 3.48
CA GLU A 10 1.91 -9.22 3.67
C GLU A 10 2.96 -9.54 2.57
N GLY A 11 3.23 -8.57 1.68
CA GLY A 11 4.12 -8.76 0.55
C GLY A 11 5.57 -8.37 0.83
N SER A 12 6.37 -8.47 -0.22
CA SER A 12 7.76 -8.00 -0.22
C SER A 12 8.19 -7.60 -1.63
N PRO A 13 9.30 -6.86 -1.79
CA PRO A 13 9.86 -6.53 -3.09
C PRO A 13 10.18 -7.74 -3.98
N ASN A 14 10.47 -8.88 -3.35
CA ASN A 14 10.76 -10.15 -4.03
C ASN A 14 9.57 -11.12 -3.99
N GLY A 15 8.37 -10.63 -3.76
CA GLY A 15 7.14 -11.43 -3.75
C GLY A 15 6.81 -12.01 -5.13
N SER A 16 5.83 -12.93 -5.17
CA SER A 16 5.49 -13.67 -6.39
C SER A 16 5.09 -12.78 -7.57
N LYS A 17 4.33 -11.71 -7.33
CA LYS A 17 3.86 -10.82 -8.41
C LYS A 17 4.99 -10.05 -9.09
N PRO A 18 5.83 -9.26 -8.38
CA PRO A 18 6.93 -8.54 -9.01
C PRO A 18 7.96 -9.50 -9.64
N THR A 19 8.24 -10.64 -9.01
CA THR A 19 9.13 -11.67 -9.57
C THR A 19 8.58 -12.23 -10.87
N TRP A 20 7.31 -12.63 -10.89
CA TRP A 20 6.68 -13.17 -12.10
C TRP A 20 6.68 -12.16 -13.25
N MET A 21 6.34 -10.90 -13.00
CA MET A 21 6.36 -9.86 -14.03
C MET A 21 7.76 -9.66 -14.62
N LYS A 22 8.78 -9.68 -13.77
CA LYS A 22 10.18 -9.56 -14.19
C LYS A 22 10.62 -10.76 -15.01
N GLU A 23 10.36 -11.98 -14.55
CA GLU A 23 10.86 -13.21 -15.17
C GLU A 23 10.05 -13.62 -16.40
N SER A 24 8.71 -13.51 -16.34
CA SER A 24 7.82 -13.99 -17.40
C SER A 24 7.53 -12.95 -18.47
N LEU A 25 7.49 -11.65 -18.12
CA LEU A 25 7.16 -10.57 -19.04
C LEU A 25 8.40 -9.77 -19.47
N GLY A 26 9.52 -9.98 -18.81
CA GLY A 26 10.76 -9.22 -19.08
C GLY A 26 10.63 -7.73 -18.72
N TRP A 27 9.73 -7.38 -17.80
CA TRP A 27 9.53 -5.99 -17.39
C TRP A 27 10.59 -5.55 -16.38
N GLU A 28 10.97 -4.29 -16.44
CA GLU A 28 11.75 -3.65 -15.40
C GLU A 28 10.83 -3.29 -14.24
N ILE A 29 11.07 -3.87 -13.07
CA ILE A 29 10.22 -3.68 -11.89
C ILE A 29 10.99 -2.94 -10.81
N ILE A 30 10.50 -1.77 -10.45
CA ILE A 30 10.88 -1.03 -9.25
C ILE A 30 9.86 -1.40 -8.19
N CYS A 31 10.31 -2.07 -7.14
CA CYS A 31 9.43 -2.49 -6.05
C CYS A 31 10.08 -2.09 -4.71
N PRO A 32 9.73 -0.92 -4.16
CA PRO A 32 10.29 -0.49 -2.88
C PRO A 32 9.82 -1.38 -1.73
N GLU A 33 10.62 -1.45 -0.66
CA GLU A 33 10.15 -2.04 0.60
C GLU A 33 9.16 -1.09 1.25
N MET A 34 7.90 -1.49 1.28
CA MET A 34 6.79 -0.64 1.71
C MET A 34 6.86 -0.28 3.19
N SER A 35 7.41 -1.15 4.03
CA SER A 35 7.50 -0.97 5.49
C SER A 35 8.68 -0.11 5.97
N ASN A 36 9.49 0.44 5.05
CA ASN A 36 10.70 1.21 5.41
C ASN A 36 10.45 2.37 6.39
N ASN A 37 9.29 3.04 6.29
CA ASN A 37 8.94 4.18 7.14
C ASN A 37 7.98 3.79 8.28
N GLY A 38 7.41 2.59 8.24
CA GLY A 38 6.41 2.11 9.18
C GLY A 38 5.24 1.41 8.51
N TRP A 39 4.21 1.14 9.31
CA TRP A 39 3.09 0.30 8.89
C TRP A 39 1.81 1.08 8.55
N THR A 40 1.74 2.38 8.88
CA THR A 40 0.54 3.18 8.59
C THR A 40 0.38 3.40 7.09
N ILE A 41 -0.85 3.66 6.65
CA ILE A 41 -1.07 4.00 5.23
C ILE A 41 -0.36 5.31 4.85
N THR A 42 -0.20 6.23 5.79
CA THR A 42 0.61 7.44 5.60
C THR A 42 2.06 7.08 5.29
N ASP A 43 2.69 6.21 6.12
CA ASP A 43 4.08 5.79 5.92
C ASP A 43 4.29 5.16 4.54
N GLN A 44 3.39 4.26 4.14
CA GLN A 44 3.49 3.58 2.86
C GLN A 44 3.20 4.50 1.66
N THR A 45 2.30 5.45 1.84
CA THR A 45 2.06 6.51 0.83
C THR A 45 3.32 7.36 0.62
N GLU A 46 4.06 7.68 1.67
CA GLU A 46 5.33 8.43 1.56
C GLU A 46 6.40 7.64 0.79
N VAL A 47 6.52 6.32 1.05
CA VAL A 47 7.43 5.45 0.29
C VAL A 47 7.11 5.50 -1.20
N ILE A 48 5.84 5.40 -1.57
CA ILE A 48 5.41 5.44 -2.98
C ILE A 48 5.56 6.83 -3.57
N ALA A 49 5.20 7.89 -2.86
CA ALA A 49 5.36 9.25 -3.35
C ALA A 49 6.83 9.57 -3.66
N LYS A 50 7.75 9.14 -2.79
CA LYS A 50 9.19 9.24 -3.04
C LYS A 50 9.60 8.44 -4.28
N ALA A 51 9.15 7.19 -4.40
CA ALA A 51 9.49 6.35 -5.55
C ALA A 51 8.94 6.93 -6.87
N ILE A 52 7.75 7.52 -6.88
CA ILE A 52 7.21 8.24 -8.04
C ILE A 52 8.08 9.44 -8.40
N ALA A 53 8.49 10.22 -7.42
CA ALA A 53 9.32 11.41 -7.65
C ALA A 53 10.72 11.08 -8.20
N GLU A 54 11.31 9.96 -7.76
CA GLU A 54 12.64 9.51 -8.18
C GLU A 54 12.65 8.76 -9.52
N ASN A 55 11.48 8.39 -10.06
CA ASN A 55 11.36 7.61 -11.30
C ASN A 55 10.36 8.25 -12.25
N GLU A 56 10.81 9.25 -12.98
CA GLU A 56 9.96 10.00 -13.91
C GLU A 56 9.59 9.20 -15.19
N ASP A 57 10.34 8.16 -15.49
CA ASP A 57 10.25 7.35 -16.71
C ASP A 57 9.47 6.03 -16.53
N VAL A 58 8.70 5.87 -15.45
CA VAL A 58 7.84 4.70 -15.32
C VAL A 58 6.65 4.77 -16.27
N ASP A 59 6.35 3.64 -16.92
CA ASP A 59 5.21 3.52 -17.83
C ASP A 59 3.89 3.35 -17.09
N ILE A 60 3.91 2.58 -16.01
CA ILE A 60 2.73 2.22 -15.20
C ILE A 60 3.11 2.16 -13.73
N ILE A 61 2.19 2.60 -12.89
CA ILE A 61 2.29 2.44 -11.43
C ILE A 61 1.23 1.42 -11.02
N MET A 62 1.67 0.29 -10.49
CA MET A 62 0.81 -0.85 -10.17
C MET A 62 0.91 -1.20 -8.68
N GLY A 63 -0.23 -1.49 -8.05
CA GLY A 63 -0.23 -1.90 -6.64
C GLY A 63 -1.28 -2.94 -6.29
N SER A 64 -0.95 -3.76 -5.31
CA SER A 64 -1.83 -4.83 -4.84
C SER A 64 -2.28 -4.58 -3.40
N SER A 65 -3.58 -4.69 -3.14
CA SER A 65 -4.17 -4.57 -1.82
C SER A 65 -3.76 -3.25 -1.12
N TYR A 66 -3.06 -3.33 -0.01
CA TYR A 66 -2.54 -2.18 0.73
C TYR A 66 -1.64 -1.27 -0.12
N GLY A 67 -0.77 -1.87 -0.96
CA GLY A 67 0.03 -1.12 -1.93
C GLY A 67 -0.82 -0.40 -2.99
N GLY A 68 -1.96 -0.96 -3.38
CA GLY A 68 -2.92 -0.30 -4.27
C GLY A 68 -3.53 0.94 -3.64
N LEU A 69 -3.88 0.88 -2.34
CA LEU A 69 -4.36 2.04 -1.58
C LEU A 69 -3.25 3.11 -1.44
N ALA A 70 -2.01 2.70 -1.15
CA ALA A 70 -0.88 3.62 -1.04
C ALA A 70 -0.62 4.37 -2.36
N ILE A 71 -0.70 3.67 -3.51
CA ILE A 71 -0.58 4.28 -4.84
C ILE A 71 -1.69 5.30 -5.08
N ALA A 72 -2.94 4.94 -4.80
CA ALA A 72 -4.06 5.84 -5.02
C ALA A 72 -3.88 7.15 -4.24
N ASN A 73 -3.51 7.06 -2.96
CA ASN A 73 -3.21 8.23 -2.13
C ASN A 73 -1.98 9.02 -2.62
N ALA A 74 -0.88 8.33 -2.95
CA ALA A 74 0.33 8.99 -3.41
C ALA A 74 0.14 9.74 -4.73
N SER A 75 -0.65 9.17 -5.65
CA SER A 75 -0.90 9.73 -6.97
C SER A 75 -1.57 11.11 -6.94
N GLU A 76 -2.35 11.42 -5.90
CA GLU A 76 -2.98 12.75 -5.73
C GLU A 76 -1.95 13.90 -5.73
N ARG A 77 -0.73 13.62 -5.24
CA ARG A 77 0.36 14.62 -5.17
C ARG A 77 0.99 14.93 -6.53
N PHE A 78 0.66 14.15 -7.55
CA PHE A 78 1.24 14.22 -8.88
C PHE A 78 0.18 14.47 -9.96
N ALA A 79 -0.87 15.21 -9.64
CA ALA A 79 -2.02 15.44 -10.52
C ALA A 79 -1.64 16.01 -11.90
N GLU A 80 -0.52 16.74 -12.00
CA GLU A 80 -0.02 17.32 -13.24
C GLU A 80 0.83 16.36 -14.10
N ARG A 81 1.11 15.14 -13.57
CA ARG A 81 1.87 14.11 -14.32
C ARG A 81 0.92 13.18 -15.06
N ASP A 82 1.34 12.67 -16.23
CA ASP A 82 0.63 11.61 -16.96
C ASP A 82 0.95 10.24 -16.34
N LEU A 83 0.33 9.95 -15.19
CA LEU A 83 0.45 8.66 -14.55
C LEU A 83 -0.67 7.71 -15.01
N ARG A 84 -0.35 6.42 -15.09
CA ARG A 84 -1.31 5.34 -15.39
C ARG A 84 -1.29 4.32 -14.27
N LEU A 85 -2.44 4.12 -13.64
CA LEU A 85 -2.54 3.29 -12.45
C LEU A 85 -3.19 1.94 -12.76
N VAL A 86 -2.66 0.88 -12.15
CA VAL A 86 -3.27 -0.45 -12.13
C VAL A 86 -3.39 -0.92 -10.68
N LEU A 87 -4.61 -1.01 -10.19
CA LEU A 87 -4.89 -1.35 -8.80
C LEU A 87 -5.49 -2.76 -8.72
N LEU A 88 -4.77 -3.67 -8.09
CA LEU A 88 -5.16 -5.08 -7.94
C LEU A 88 -5.79 -5.27 -6.56
N ALA A 89 -7.12 -5.42 -6.51
CA ALA A 89 -7.90 -5.54 -5.28
C ALA A 89 -7.43 -4.52 -4.21
N PRO A 90 -7.45 -3.19 -4.50
CA PRO A 90 -6.94 -2.19 -3.59
C PRO A 90 -7.69 -2.23 -2.26
N ALA A 91 -6.99 -1.99 -1.16
CA ALA A 91 -7.54 -2.04 0.20
C ALA A 91 -8.36 -0.77 0.54
N PHE A 92 -9.28 -0.37 -0.34
CA PHE A 92 -10.23 0.69 -0.05
C PHE A 92 -11.11 0.28 1.14
N GLY A 93 -11.47 1.23 1.99
CA GLY A 93 -12.18 0.92 3.23
C GLY A 93 -11.28 0.25 4.29
N LEU A 94 -9.98 0.54 4.29
CA LEU A 94 -8.99 -0.06 5.20
C LEU A 94 -9.41 0.06 6.67
N ALA A 95 -9.86 1.26 7.08
CA ALA A 95 -10.26 1.53 8.46
C ALA A 95 -11.44 0.64 8.89
N GLU A 96 -12.46 0.53 8.06
CA GLU A 96 -13.64 -0.30 8.31
C GLU A 96 -13.27 -1.77 8.41
N ASN A 97 -12.39 -2.24 7.52
CA ASN A 97 -11.90 -3.62 7.53
C ASN A 97 -11.17 -3.95 8.83
N PHE A 98 -10.20 -3.13 9.23
CA PHE A 98 -9.46 -3.40 10.46
C PHE A 98 -10.30 -3.24 11.72
N ARG A 99 -11.28 -2.33 11.72
CA ARG A 99 -12.27 -2.25 12.80
C ARG A 99 -13.12 -3.52 12.90
N SER A 100 -13.56 -4.04 11.78
CA SER A 100 -14.32 -5.30 11.74
C SER A 100 -13.49 -6.48 12.25
N ILE A 101 -12.22 -6.57 11.88
CA ILE A 101 -11.31 -7.63 12.33
C ILE A 101 -11.00 -7.51 13.84
N ALA A 102 -10.79 -6.30 14.33
CA ALA A 102 -10.48 -6.07 15.73
C ALA A 102 -11.71 -6.32 16.65
N GLY A 103 -12.89 -6.03 16.16
CA GLY A 103 -14.11 -6.00 16.95
C GLY A 103 -14.14 -4.84 17.96
N GLU A 104 -15.28 -4.63 18.61
CA GLU A 104 -15.47 -3.49 19.50
C GLU A 104 -14.51 -3.53 20.71
N GLU A 105 -14.41 -4.67 21.37
CA GLU A 105 -13.52 -4.85 22.53
C GLU A 105 -12.04 -4.70 22.13
N GLY A 106 -11.62 -5.30 21.01
CA GLY A 106 -10.26 -5.20 20.51
C GLY A 106 -9.86 -3.78 20.10
N LEU A 107 -10.81 -2.98 19.60
CA LEU A 107 -10.56 -1.57 19.29
C LEU A 107 -10.38 -0.72 20.56
N ILE A 108 -11.21 -0.97 21.57
CA ILE A 108 -11.09 -0.29 22.87
C ILE A 108 -9.72 -0.61 23.49
N GLU A 109 -9.34 -1.88 23.51
CA GLU A 109 -8.03 -2.31 24.00
C GLU A 109 -6.89 -1.66 23.22
N TRP A 110 -6.92 -1.73 21.88
CA TRP A 110 -5.89 -1.14 21.02
C TRP A 110 -5.72 0.36 21.26
N LYS A 111 -6.84 1.09 21.39
CA LYS A 111 -6.83 2.51 21.69
C LYS A 111 -6.24 2.82 23.07
N ASN A 112 -6.59 2.01 24.10
CA ASN A 112 -6.15 2.22 25.47
C ASN A 112 -4.68 1.86 25.67
N THR A 113 -4.18 0.80 25.03
CA THR A 113 -2.79 0.36 25.09
C THR A 113 -1.88 1.14 24.15
N GLY A 114 -2.46 1.79 23.12
CA GLY A 114 -1.74 2.55 22.10
C GLY A 114 -1.17 1.69 20.97
N SER A 115 -1.12 0.37 21.11
CA SER A 115 -0.62 -0.54 20.07
C SER A 115 -1.27 -1.92 20.14
N ARG A 116 -1.12 -2.68 19.05
CA ARG A 116 -1.60 -4.06 18.91
C ARG A 116 -0.57 -4.90 18.16
N GLN A 117 -0.35 -6.13 18.63
CA GLN A 117 0.44 -7.11 17.90
C GLN A 117 -0.36 -7.66 16.72
N TYR A 118 0.31 -7.77 15.58
CA TYR A 118 -0.22 -8.34 14.36
C TYR A 118 0.76 -9.38 13.83
N PHE A 119 0.29 -10.62 13.62
CA PHE A 119 1.13 -11.64 13.04
C PHE A 119 1.25 -11.42 11.53
N HIS A 120 2.43 -11.01 11.09
CA HIS A 120 2.74 -10.74 9.68
C HIS A 120 3.19 -12.03 9.00
N HIS A 121 2.30 -12.66 8.23
CA HIS A 121 2.56 -13.97 7.61
C HIS A 121 3.73 -13.93 6.62
N GLY A 122 3.89 -12.84 5.87
CA GLY A 122 5.01 -12.70 4.93
C GLY A 122 6.38 -12.65 5.59
N LEU A 123 6.48 -12.13 6.82
CA LEU A 123 7.70 -12.10 7.62
C LEU A 123 7.81 -13.29 8.59
N GLY A 124 6.73 -14.00 8.84
CA GLY A 124 6.67 -15.09 9.81
C GLY A 124 6.88 -14.66 11.26
N GLN A 125 6.55 -13.42 11.60
CA GLN A 125 6.74 -12.86 12.94
C GLN A 125 5.65 -11.86 13.29
N GLU A 126 5.55 -11.54 14.59
CA GLU A 126 4.68 -10.45 15.03
C GLU A 126 5.32 -9.09 14.76
N VAL A 127 4.51 -8.14 14.34
CA VAL A 127 4.83 -6.73 14.19
C VAL A 127 3.85 -5.91 15.02
N GLU A 128 4.26 -4.72 15.43
CA GLU A 128 3.43 -3.85 16.23
C GLU A 128 2.76 -2.78 15.36
N PHE A 129 1.44 -2.71 15.43
CA PHE A 129 0.66 -1.61 14.85
C PHE A 129 0.25 -0.65 15.96
N GLY A 130 0.77 0.57 15.95
CA GLY A 130 0.32 1.64 16.82
C GLY A 130 -1.14 2.02 16.54
N TRP A 131 -1.80 2.71 17.46
CA TRP A 131 -3.16 3.22 17.22
C TRP A 131 -3.23 4.16 16.01
N ASN A 132 -2.12 4.81 15.65
CA ASN A 132 -1.99 5.63 14.45
C ASN A 132 -2.22 4.84 13.15
N PHE A 133 -2.13 3.52 13.14
CA PHE A 133 -2.53 2.69 11.99
C PHE A 133 -4.01 2.90 11.65
N ILE A 134 -4.90 2.89 12.65
CA ILE A 134 -6.33 3.13 12.46
C ILE A 134 -6.60 4.61 12.12
N THR A 135 -6.00 5.54 12.84
CA THR A 135 -6.28 6.96 12.61
C THR A 135 -5.80 7.44 11.23
N SER A 136 -4.67 6.95 10.74
CA SER A 136 -4.24 7.22 9.37
C SER A 136 -5.17 6.58 8.33
N ALA A 137 -5.65 5.37 8.61
CA ALA A 137 -6.60 4.69 7.73
C ALA A 137 -7.94 5.42 7.65
N ASP A 138 -8.42 6.04 8.75
CA ASP A 138 -9.64 6.85 8.75
C ASP A 138 -9.58 8.00 7.75
N GLU A 139 -8.41 8.61 7.62
CA GLU A 139 -8.20 9.75 6.74
C GLU A 139 -7.97 9.34 5.28
N MET A 140 -7.40 8.14 5.05
CA MET A 140 -6.83 7.76 3.75
C MET A 140 -7.44 6.50 3.14
N SER A 141 -8.55 5.97 3.68
CA SER A 141 -9.20 4.76 3.14
C SER A 141 -9.90 4.97 1.80
N TRP A 142 -10.27 6.20 1.47
CA TRP A 142 -11.06 6.55 0.28
C TRP A 142 -10.43 7.72 -0.49
N PRO A 143 -9.28 7.50 -1.16
CA PRO A 143 -8.61 8.55 -1.92
C PRO A 143 -9.39 8.96 -3.17
N SER A 144 -9.18 10.20 -3.60
CA SER A 144 -9.62 10.67 -4.92
C SER A 144 -8.62 10.22 -5.99
N ILE A 145 -9.12 9.66 -7.09
CA ILE A 145 -8.26 9.19 -8.19
C ILE A 145 -8.47 10.09 -9.40
N HIS A 146 -7.42 10.77 -9.83
CA HIS A 146 -7.45 11.75 -10.92
C HIS A 146 -6.76 11.26 -12.20
N HIS A 147 -6.05 10.13 -12.13
CA HIS A 147 -5.30 9.55 -13.25
C HIS A 147 -6.07 8.43 -13.95
N PRO A 148 -5.80 8.15 -15.23
CA PRO A 148 -6.29 6.95 -15.89
C PRO A 148 -5.97 5.70 -15.06
N THR A 149 -7.01 4.96 -14.68
CA THR A 149 -6.89 3.87 -13.70
C THR A 149 -7.68 2.64 -14.13
N VAL A 150 -7.06 1.48 -14.01
CA VAL A 150 -7.70 0.17 -14.10
C VAL A 150 -7.74 -0.45 -12.71
N ILE A 151 -8.91 -0.87 -12.28
CA ILE A 151 -9.10 -1.59 -11.00
C ILE A 151 -9.54 -3.01 -11.32
N LEU A 152 -8.83 -3.98 -10.78
CA LEU A 152 -9.12 -5.41 -10.90
C LEU A 152 -9.43 -5.99 -9.51
N HIS A 153 -10.55 -6.68 -9.41
CA HIS A 153 -11.01 -7.40 -8.20
C HIS A 153 -11.14 -8.89 -8.45
#